data_18851d783bb59c94cdda3bc3d3b04249
#
_entry.id   18851d783bb59c94cdda3bc3d3b04249
#
_cell.length_a   1.000
_cell.length_b   1.000
_cell.length_c   1.000
_cell.angle_alpha   90.00
_cell.angle_beta   90.00
_cell.angle_gamma   90.00
#
_symmetry.space_group_name_H-M   'P 1'
#
loop_
_entity.id
_entity.type
_entity.pdbx_description
1 polymer ?
#
loop_
_entity_poly.entity_id
_entity_poly.type
_entity_poly.pdbx_seq_one_letter_code
_entity_poly.pdbx_strand_id
1 'polypeptide(L)'
;MQRFIIAICVVLLVINCSPKKEIKKVRIGMCSDVHLPTMHDAEYRISSFIDSMKIAKPDFIVELGDFGIPDERYAPYFEIWNSFPGPKYHIIGNHEMDGGTSLEEAIAYRKMMNSYYSFSRNGFLFIVLDGNDKEYPDQKGYRSYIGAEQISWLKEELKKASEPIILFSHQGIGSDPGNPGERYSIKNADKVRALFEIHNQSKPESRIIASFNGHTHHDFAENINGIWYITINSMAYKWLGEEYEYLRYNEGVDKDFKWIKYTAPYKEPLFTVVEISTEGYITMSGKYSSYVGPTPWELGYPEHLKKFVKPQITKRFMEF
;
A
#
# COMPACT_ATOMS: atom_id res chain seq x y z
N MET A 1 59.99 29.30 -56.94
CA MET A 1 59.83 28.83 -55.53
C MET A 1 58.36 28.89 -55.17
N GLN A 2 57.68 27.74 -55.20
CA GLN A 2 56.26 27.62 -54.88
C GLN A 2 56.15 27.25 -53.39
N ARG A 3 55.50 28.08 -52.61
CA ARG A 3 55.23 27.84 -51.16
C ARG A 3 53.91 27.07 -51.03
N PHE A 4 54.02 25.80 -50.56
CA PHE A 4 52.86 25.01 -50.15
C PHE A 4 52.47 25.44 -48.70
N ILE A 5 51.24 25.92 -48.57
CA ILE A 5 50.60 26.17 -47.26
C ILE A 5 49.85 24.92 -46.89
N ILE A 6 50.34 24.21 -45.83
CA ILE A 6 49.63 23.06 -45.25
C ILE A 6 48.61 23.60 -44.21
N ALA A 7 47.34 23.52 -44.53
CA ALA A 7 46.28 23.83 -43.59
C ALA A 7 46.07 22.62 -42.65
N ILE A 8 46.38 22.77 -41.35
CA ILE A 8 46.10 21.78 -40.35
C ILE A 8 44.66 21.99 -39.85
N CYS A 9 43.73 21.08 -40.24
CA CYS A 9 42.39 21.05 -39.65
C CYS A 9 42.46 20.36 -38.27
N VAL A 10 42.31 21.17 -37.22
CA VAL A 10 42.14 20.64 -35.84
C VAL A 10 40.67 20.26 -35.68
N VAL A 11 40.41 18.95 -35.68
CA VAL A 11 39.08 18.40 -35.35
C VAL A 11 38.95 18.38 -33.81
N LEU A 12 38.20 19.36 -33.25
CA LEU A 12 37.81 19.35 -31.86
C LEU A 12 36.72 18.27 -31.64
N LEU A 13 37.14 17.13 -31.11
CA LEU A 13 36.20 16.12 -30.57
C LEU A 13 35.57 16.70 -29.30
N VAL A 14 34.34 17.23 -29.42
CA VAL A 14 33.51 17.60 -28.26
C VAL A 14 32.99 16.27 -27.67
N ILE A 15 33.65 15.78 -26.63
CA ILE A 15 33.16 14.66 -25.83
C ILE A 15 31.95 15.21 -25.08
N ASN A 16 30.75 14.91 -25.58
CA ASN A 16 29.50 15.22 -24.91
C ASN A 16 29.37 14.30 -23.68
N CYS A 17 29.95 14.69 -22.56
CA CYS A 17 29.79 14.01 -21.30
C CYS A 17 28.39 14.38 -20.75
N SER A 18 27.37 13.64 -21.17
CA SER A 18 26.06 13.75 -20.51
C SER A 18 26.24 13.40 -19.03
N PRO A 19 25.78 14.24 -18.09
CA PRO A 19 25.88 13.93 -16.67
C PRO A 19 25.20 12.59 -16.40
N LYS A 20 25.94 11.67 -15.78
CA LYS A 20 25.39 10.36 -15.40
C LYS A 20 24.22 10.61 -14.46
N LYS A 21 23.01 10.21 -14.87
CA LYS A 21 21.80 10.42 -14.05
C LYS A 21 22.02 9.73 -12.71
N GLU A 22 21.88 10.49 -11.62
CA GLU A 22 22.02 9.95 -10.26
C GLU A 22 20.97 8.87 -10.01
N ILE A 23 21.43 7.70 -9.58
CA ILE A 23 20.53 6.60 -9.22
C ILE A 23 19.95 6.91 -7.85
N LYS A 24 18.63 6.99 -7.79
CA LYS A 24 17.87 7.19 -6.55
C LYS A 24 17.22 5.87 -6.17
N LYS A 25 17.24 5.56 -4.87
CA LYS A 25 16.62 4.36 -4.30
C LYS A 25 15.88 4.74 -3.02
N VAL A 26 14.74 4.10 -2.81
CA VAL A 26 13.97 4.22 -1.58
C VAL A 26 13.58 2.83 -1.10
N ARG A 27 13.75 2.60 0.22
CA ARG A 27 13.37 1.36 0.90
C ARG A 27 12.25 1.65 1.88
N ILE A 28 11.18 0.88 1.80
CA ILE A 28 9.93 1.10 2.50
C ILE A 28 9.55 -0.16 3.25
N GLY A 29 9.35 -0.07 4.57
CA GLY A 29 8.72 -1.14 5.33
C GLY A 29 7.20 -1.01 5.25
N MET A 30 6.50 -2.03 4.78
CA MET A 30 5.05 -1.98 4.56
C MET A 30 4.32 -3.09 5.30
N CYS A 31 3.20 -2.74 5.90
CA CYS A 31 2.16 -3.66 6.38
C CYS A 31 0.78 -3.10 6.07
N SER A 32 -0.26 -3.91 6.20
CA SER A 32 -1.65 -3.55 5.97
C SER A 32 -2.58 -4.38 6.83
N ASP A 33 -3.76 -3.87 7.12
CA ASP A 33 -4.87 -4.65 7.67
C ASP A 33 -4.47 -5.40 8.96
N VAL A 34 -4.02 -4.63 9.97
CA VAL A 34 -3.63 -5.16 11.30
C VAL A 34 -4.85 -5.59 12.10
N HIS A 35 -5.95 -4.83 11.98
CA HIS A 35 -7.25 -5.09 12.59
C HIS A 35 -7.19 -5.33 14.11
N LEU A 36 -6.68 -4.35 14.85
CA LEU A 36 -6.55 -4.43 16.32
C LEU A 36 -7.80 -4.96 17.04
N PRO A 37 -9.04 -4.54 16.66
CA PRO A 37 -10.24 -5.04 17.33
C PRO A 37 -10.54 -6.53 17.11
N THR A 38 -9.93 -7.15 16.07
CA THR A 38 -10.22 -8.53 15.67
C THR A 38 -9.15 -9.52 16.15
N MET A 39 -7.88 -9.09 16.22
CA MET A 39 -6.76 -9.99 16.50
C MET A 39 -6.31 -9.93 17.96
N HIS A 40 -6.36 -11.09 18.62
CA HIS A 40 -5.95 -11.26 20.03
C HIS A 40 -4.43 -11.12 20.25
N ASP A 41 -3.62 -11.36 19.23
CA ASP A 41 -2.15 -11.34 19.28
C ASP A 41 -1.55 -10.12 18.52
N ALA A 42 -2.30 -9.02 18.44
CA ALA A 42 -1.91 -7.82 17.70
C ALA A 42 -0.60 -7.21 18.21
N GLU A 43 -0.33 -7.26 19.52
CA GLU A 43 0.95 -6.82 20.10
C GLU A 43 2.14 -7.56 19.50
N TYR A 44 2.08 -8.88 19.46
CA TYR A 44 3.11 -9.72 18.84
C TYR A 44 3.32 -9.36 17.35
N ARG A 45 2.23 -9.14 16.61
CA ARG A 45 2.28 -8.84 15.18
C ARG A 45 2.96 -7.51 14.90
N ILE A 46 2.56 -6.46 15.62
CA ILE A 46 3.14 -5.12 15.44
C ILE A 46 4.58 -5.10 15.92
N SER A 47 4.89 -5.72 17.08
CA SER A 47 6.25 -5.82 17.59
C SER A 47 7.17 -6.55 16.61
N SER A 48 6.73 -7.68 16.04
CA SER A 48 7.47 -8.44 15.04
C SER A 48 7.77 -7.58 13.78
N PHE A 49 6.82 -6.76 13.34
CA PHE A 49 7.03 -5.82 12.24
C PHE A 49 8.08 -4.78 12.62
N ILE A 50 7.89 -4.08 13.73
CA ILE A 50 8.78 -3.00 14.17
C ILE A 50 10.22 -3.50 14.39
N ASP A 51 10.40 -4.65 15.02
CA ASP A 51 11.74 -5.22 15.25
C ASP A 51 12.41 -5.63 13.93
N SER A 52 11.64 -6.21 12.99
CA SER A 52 12.12 -6.48 11.65
C SER A 52 12.53 -5.21 10.91
N MET A 53 11.78 -4.11 11.07
CA MET A 53 12.09 -2.83 10.42
C MET A 53 13.30 -2.14 11.08
N LYS A 54 13.50 -2.28 12.40
CA LYS A 54 14.73 -1.81 13.07
C LYS A 54 15.99 -2.49 12.53
N ILE A 55 15.88 -3.78 12.14
CA ILE A 55 16.98 -4.56 11.51
C ILE A 55 17.14 -4.16 10.03
N ALA A 56 16.05 -4.12 9.28
CA ALA A 56 16.05 -3.84 7.83
C ALA A 56 16.42 -2.38 7.51
N LYS A 57 16.19 -1.45 8.45
CA LYS A 57 16.49 -0.01 8.34
C LYS A 57 15.94 0.61 7.05
N PRO A 58 14.64 0.53 6.77
CA PRO A 58 14.04 1.23 5.64
C PRO A 58 14.12 2.75 5.85
N ASP A 59 13.97 3.52 4.78
CA ASP A 59 13.92 4.98 4.82
C ASP A 59 12.69 5.50 5.58
N PHE A 60 11.61 4.71 5.56
CA PHE A 60 10.39 4.92 6.35
C PHE A 60 9.54 3.65 6.41
N ILE A 61 8.56 3.67 7.31
CA ILE A 61 7.52 2.64 7.36
C ILE A 61 6.16 3.23 7.02
N VAL A 62 5.27 2.40 6.46
CA VAL A 62 3.90 2.76 6.14
C VAL A 62 2.96 1.60 6.47
N GLU A 63 1.83 1.91 7.08
CA GLU A 63 0.69 1.02 7.18
C GLU A 63 -0.40 1.47 6.19
N LEU A 64 -0.99 0.53 5.47
CA LEU A 64 -1.87 0.81 4.34
C LEU A 64 -3.36 0.80 4.72
N GLY A 65 -3.68 1.13 5.97
CA GLY A 65 -5.06 1.22 6.48
C GLY A 65 -5.53 -0.03 7.22
N ASP A 66 -6.70 0.10 7.87
CA ASP A 66 -7.31 -0.90 8.72
C ASP A 66 -6.37 -1.37 9.85
N PHE A 67 -5.67 -0.40 10.45
CA PHE A 67 -4.82 -0.65 11.62
C PHE A 67 -5.69 -0.84 12.87
N GLY A 68 -6.63 0.06 13.13
CA GLY A 68 -7.54 0.01 14.26
C GLY A 68 -8.25 1.34 14.51
N ILE A 69 -9.33 1.30 15.27
CA ILE A 69 -10.12 2.48 15.61
C ILE A 69 -9.41 3.36 16.67
N PRO A 70 -9.74 4.66 16.77
CA PRO A 70 -9.27 5.56 17.82
C PRO A 70 -9.95 5.26 19.16
N ASP A 71 -9.32 4.36 19.93
CA ASP A 71 -9.78 3.95 21.26
C ASP A 71 -8.55 3.79 22.16
N GLU A 72 -8.63 4.33 23.39
CA GLU A 72 -7.54 4.29 24.36
C GLU A 72 -7.05 2.86 24.69
N ARG A 73 -7.90 1.87 24.52
CA ARG A 73 -7.51 0.45 24.65
C ARG A 73 -6.41 0.05 23.67
N TYR A 74 -6.32 0.73 22.53
CA TYR A 74 -5.34 0.47 21.49
C TYR A 74 -4.13 1.39 21.55
N ALA A 75 -4.09 2.37 22.46
CA ALA A 75 -2.95 3.27 22.62
C ALA A 75 -1.59 2.54 22.77
N PRO A 76 -1.47 1.43 23.54
CA PRO A 76 -0.21 0.68 23.65
C PRO A 76 0.30 0.16 22.30
N TYR A 77 -0.57 -0.24 21.40
CA TYR A 77 -0.17 -0.73 20.07
C TYR A 77 0.36 0.39 19.17
N PHE A 78 -0.22 1.59 19.29
CA PHE A 78 0.32 2.78 18.62
C PHE A 78 1.66 3.23 19.21
N GLU A 79 1.91 3.00 20.51
CA GLU A 79 3.23 3.22 21.12
C GLU A 79 4.28 2.28 20.53
N ILE A 80 3.95 1.00 20.34
CA ILE A 80 4.83 0.03 19.66
C ILE A 80 5.14 0.51 18.25
N TRP A 81 4.13 0.87 17.45
CA TRP A 81 4.32 1.45 16.12
C TRP A 81 5.23 2.67 16.15
N ASN A 82 4.98 3.58 17.09
CA ASN A 82 5.74 4.82 17.25
C ASN A 82 7.17 4.61 17.73
N SER A 83 7.52 3.43 18.25
CA SER A 83 8.88 3.07 18.65
C SER A 83 9.86 2.86 17.48
N PHE A 84 9.38 2.82 16.24
CA PHE A 84 10.25 2.86 15.07
C PHE A 84 10.95 4.23 15.00
N PRO A 85 12.29 4.27 14.87
CA PRO A 85 13.04 5.54 14.99
C PRO A 85 12.95 6.43 13.75
N GLY A 86 12.51 5.89 12.60
CA GLY A 86 12.38 6.61 11.33
C GLY A 86 11.00 7.23 11.10
N PRO A 87 10.82 7.89 9.95
CA PRO A 87 9.51 8.40 9.54
C PRO A 87 8.47 7.29 9.43
N LYS A 88 7.24 7.62 9.76
CA LYS A 88 6.09 6.72 9.78
C LYS A 88 4.91 7.40 9.11
N TYR A 89 4.20 6.66 8.25
CA TYR A 89 3.05 7.16 7.53
C TYR A 89 1.86 6.24 7.72
N HIS A 90 0.68 6.83 7.77
CA HIS A 90 -0.60 6.15 7.94
C HIS A 90 -1.50 6.41 6.73
N ILE A 91 -2.24 5.39 6.31
CA ILE A 91 -3.33 5.51 5.37
C ILE A 91 -4.63 5.18 6.13
N ILE A 92 -5.71 5.90 5.85
CA ILE A 92 -7.00 5.62 6.45
C ILE A 92 -7.69 4.51 5.65
N GLY A 93 -8.02 3.40 6.32
CA GLY A 93 -8.89 2.35 5.79
C GLY A 93 -10.35 2.60 6.14
N ASN A 94 -11.21 1.66 5.80
CA ASN A 94 -12.63 1.79 6.08
C ASN A 94 -12.99 1.41 7.54
N HIS A 95 -12.20 0.52 8.16
CA HIS A 95 -12.43 0.09 9.53
C HIS A 95 -11.93 1.07 10.59
N GLU A 96 -11.20 2.11 10.22
CA GLU A 96 -10.86 3.21 11.12
C GLU A 96 -12.10 3.98 11.61
N MET A 97 -13.20 3.88 10.88
CA MET A 97 -14.46 4.55 11.20
C MET A 97 -15.51 3.61 11.80
N ASP A 98 -15.11 2.39 12.19
CA ASP A 98 -16.00 1.46 12.87
C ASP A 98 -16.43 2.01 14.25
N GLY A 99 -17.54 1.49 14.76
CA GLY A 99 -18.08 1.92 16.05
C GLY A 99 -18.65 3.34 16.08
N GLY A 100 -18.82 3.99 14.92
CA GLY A 100 -19.34 5.36 14.81
C GLY A 100 -18.26 6.44 14.87
N THR A 101 -16.99 6.06 14.79
CA THR A 101 -15.86 6.98 14.69
C THR A 101 -15.95 7.83 13.41
N SER A 102 -15.74 9.13 13.55
CA SER A 102 -15.63 10.02 12.39
C SER A 102 -14.25 9.95 11.73
N LEU A 103 -14.17 10.38 10.47
CA LEU A 103 -12.89 10.50 9.76
C LEU A 103 -11.94 11.48 10.48
N GLU A 104 -12.49 12.58 11.00
CA GLU A 104 -11.74 13.59 11.73
C GLU A 104 -11.13 13.02 13.02
N GLU A 105 -11.87 12.20 13.76
CA GLU A 105 -11.35 11.50 14.96
C GLU A 105 -10.24 10.52 14.59
N ALA A 106 -10.40 9.75 13.50
CA ALA A 106 -9.39 8.81 13.02
C ALA A 106 -8.09 9.53 12.61
N ILE A 107 -8.19 10.66 11.91
CA ILE A 107 -7.07 11.53 11.52
C ILE A 107 -6.35 12.09 12.75
N ALA A 108 -7.13 12.67 13.69
CA ALA A 108 -6.58 13.29 14.90
C ALA A 108 -5.84 12.27 15.79
N TYR A 109 -6.41 11.08 15.98
CA TYR A 109 -5.81 10.01 16.77
C TYR A 109 -4.45 9.55 16.23
N ARG A 110 -4.29 9.53 14.90
CA ARG A 110 -3.04 9.18 14.21
C ARG A 110 -2.09 10.36 14.04
N LYS A 111 -2.49 11.55 14.50
CA LYS A 111 -1.74 12.80 14.33
C LYS A 111 -1.42 13.13 12.86
N MET A 112 -2.34 12.75 11.97
CA MET A 112 -2.28 13.09 10.55
C MET A 112 -2.79 14.51 10.34
N MET A 113 -2.32 15.17 9.29
CA MET A 113 -2.84 16.50 8.91
C MET A 113 -4.09 16.41 8.05
N ASN A 114 -4.21 15.34 7.25
CA ASN A 114 -5.33 15.07 6.37
C ASN A 114 -5.38 13.56 6.06
N SER A 115 -6.51 13.05 5.57
CA SER A 115 -6.67 11.66 5.13
C SER A 115 -5.97 11.39 3.80
N TYR A 116 -5.80 12.42 2.94
CA TYR A 116 -4.98 12.38 1.73
C TYR A 116 -3.91 13.47 1.78
N TYR A 117 -2.70 13.15 1.33
CA TYR A 117 -1.54 14.06 1.40
C TYR A 117 -0.43 13.57 0.47
N SER A 118 0.61 14.40 0.31
CA SER A 118 1.82 14.03 -0.41
C SER A 118 3.08 14.36 0.38
N PHE A 119 4.17 13.65 0.09
CA PHE A 119 5.50 13.92 0.64
C PHE A 119 6.60 13.43 -0.31
N SER A 120 7.77 14.06 -0.29
CA SER A 120 8.94 13.60 -1.05
C SER A 120 9.96 12.91 -0.16
N ARG A 121 10.54 11.82 -0.66
CA ARG A 121 11.62 11.10 0.01
C ARG A 121 12.55 10.45 -1.02
N ASN A 122 13.86 10.64 -0.84
CA ASN A 122 14.90 10.02 -1.66
C ASN A 122 14.69 10.19 -3.17
N GLY A 123 14.10 11.33 -3.60
CA GLY A 123 13.83 11.66 -4.99
C GLY A 123 12.66 10.94 -5.62
N PHE A 124 11.70 10.54 -4.79
CA PHE A 124 10.37 10.06 -5.18
C PHE A 124 9.30 10.90 -4.49
N LEU A 125 8.24 11.21 -5.22
CA LEU A 125 7.02 11.80 -4.67
C LEU A 125 6.05 10.67 -4.29
N PHE A 126 5.60 10.69 -3.06
CA PHE A 126 4.57 9.78 -2.54
C PHE A 126 3.25 10.53 -2.42
N ILE A 127 2.19 9.96 -2.96
CA ILE A 127 0.84 10.51 -2.87
C ILE A 127 -0.04 9.47 -2.17
N VAL A 128 -0.62 9.86 -1.06
CA VAL A 128 -1.59 9.08 -0.30
C VAL A 128 -3.00 9.51 -0.71
N LEU A 129 -3.83 8.55 -1.07
CA LEU A 129 -5.22 8.75 -1.45
C LEU A 129 -6.15 8.11 -0.42
N ASP A 130 -7.24 8.79 -0.13
CA ASP A 130 -8.31 8.31 0.74
C ASP A 130 -9.48 7.81 -0.09
N GLY A 131 -9.80 6.51 0.03
CA GLY A 131 -10.92 5.90 -0.65
C GLY A 131 -12.25 6.01 0.10
N ASN A 132 -12.32 6.78 1.19
CA ASN A 132 -13.49 6.81 2.09
C ASN A 132 -14.42 7.99 1.84
N ASP A 133 -14.34 8.66 0.70
CA ASP A 133 -15.31 9.68 0.31
C ASP A 133 -16.69 9.08 0.05
N LYS A 134 -17.72 9.89 0.22
CA LYS A 134 -19.09 9.53 -0.17
C LYS A 134 -19.30 9.75 -1.66
N GLU A 135 -19.88 8.78 -2.33
CA GLU A 135 -20.35 8.93 -3.71
C GLU A 135 -21.61 9.84 -3.77
N TYR A 136 -22.47 9.73 -2.73
CA TYR A 136 -23.67 10.55 -2.55
C TYR A 136 -23.91 10.81 -1.04
N PRO A 137 -24.62 11.90 -0.66
CA PRO A 137 -24.71 12.38 0.73
C PRO A 137 -25.20 11.34 1.74
N ASP A 138 -26.19 10.53 1.39
CA ASP A 138 -26.85 9.58 2.30
C ASP A 138 -26.29 8.16 2.20
N GLN A 139 -25.10 7.97 1.62
CA GLN A 139 -24.45 6.67 1.48
C GLN A 139 -24.22 6.03 2.84
N LYS A 140 -24.75 4.80 3.00
CA LYS A 140 -24.55 3.94 4.16
C LYS A 140 -23.53 2.85 3.90
N GLY A 141 -22.96 2.29 4.96
CA GLY A 141 -21.95 1.23 4.89
C GLY A 141 -20.56 1.75 4.52
N TYR A 142 -19.64 0.83 4.27
CA TYR A 142 -18.28 1.16 3.89
C TYR A 142 -18.24 1.89 2.55
N ARG A 143 -17.33 2.83 2.47
CA ARG A 143 -17.14 3.67 1.29
C ARG A 143 -15.98 3.16 0.47
N SER A 144 -16.01 3.40 -0.82
CA SER A 144 -14.93 3.08 -1.73
C SER A 144 -14.96 4.03 -2.93
N TYR A 145 -14.73 5.31 -2.66
CA TYR A 145 -14.86 6.37 -3.67
C TYR A 145 -13.86 7.49 -3.42
N ILE A 146 -13.31 8.08 -4.47
CA ILE A 146 -12.49 9.29 -4.41
C ILE A 146 -13.32 10.46 -4.92
N GLY A 147 -13.60 11.42 -4.04
CA GLY A 147 -14.47 12.56 -4.30
C GLY A 147 -13.86 13.63 -5.21
N ALA A 148 -14.70 14.56 -5.64
CA ALA A 148 -14.31 15.61 -6.59
C ALA A 148 -13.23 16.55 -6.01
N GLU A 149 -13.27 16.85 -4.74
CA GLU A 149 -12.28 17.69 -4.07
C GLU A 149 -10.91 17.06 -4.10
N GLN A 150 -10.82 15.80 -3.68
CA GLN A 150 -9.57 15.04 -3.71
C GLN A 150 -9.05 14.84 -5.14
N ILE A 151 -9.93 14.60 -6.11
CA ILE A 151 -9.55 14.54 -7.54
C ILE A 151 -8.96 15.88 -8.01
N SER A 152 -9.52 17.00 -7.58
CA SER A 152 -9.00 18.32 -7.94
C SER A 152 -7.62 18.56 -7.31
N TRP A 153 -7.45 18.21 -6.05
CA TRP A 153 -6.16 18.25 -5.36
C TRP A 153 -5.12 17.34 -6.05
N LEU A 154 -5.49 16.09 -6.37
CA LEU A 154 -4.63 15.14 -7.05
C LEU A 154 -4.13 15.70 -8.40
N LYS A 155 -5.00 16.32 -9.19
CA LYS A 155 -4.59 16.96 -10.46
C LYS A 155 -3.54 18.04 -10.25
N GLU A 156 -3.68 18.85 -9.20
CA GLU A 156 -2.68 19.90 -8.90
C GLU A 156 -1.36 19.28 -8.40
N GLU A 157 -1.39 18.20 -7.61
CA GLU A 157 -0.17 17.48 -7.20
C GLU A 157 0.54 16.86 -8.42
N LEU A 158 -0.18 16.20 -9.31
CA LEU A 158 0.37 15.64 -10.54
C LEU A 158 0.96 16.74 -11.46
N LYS A 159 0.30 17.90 -11.54
CA LYS A 159 0.79 19.04 -12.32
C LYS A 159 2.11 19.60 -11.80
N LYS A 160 2.31 19.64 -10.48
CA LYS A 160 3.52 20.14 -9.81
C LYS A 160 4.65 19.09 -9.78
N ALA A 161 4.33 17.81 -9.95
CA ALA A 161 5.28 16.72 -9.81
C ALA A 161 6.48 16.87 -10.74
N SER A 162 7.66 16.66 -10.19
CA SER A 162 8.96 16.66 -10.87
C SER A 162 9.80 15.42 -10.54
N GLU A 163 9.29 14.55 -9.66
CA GLU A 163 9.92 13.31 -9.22
C GLU A 163 9.02 12.13 -9.63
N PRO A 164 9.58 10.93 -9.85
CA PRO A 164 8.78 9.71 -10.04
C PRO A 164 7.81 9.50 -8.89
N ILE A 165 6.58 9.07 -9.19
CA ILE A 165 5.47 9.03 -8.24
C ILE A 165 5.15 7.61 -7.81
N ILE A 166 4.93 7.43 -6.51
CA ILE A 166 4.39 6.22 -5.89
C ILE A 166 3.08 6.59 -5.18
N LEU A 167 2.05 5.78 -5.40
CA LEU A 167 0.74 6.00 -4.80
C LEU A 167 0.49 5.01 -3.66
N PHE A 168 -0.18 5.46 -2.62
CA PHE A 168 -0.72 4.64 -1.55
C PHE A 168 -2.22 4.89 -1.40
N SER A 169 -2.99 3.84 -1.17
CA SER A 169 -4.39 3.92 -0.79
C SER A 169 -4.75 2.68 0.03
N HIS A 170 -5.83 2.68 0.79
CA HIS A 170 -6.29 1.46 1.42
C HIS A 170 -7.03 0.59 0.42
N GLN A 171 -8.12 1.10 -0.18
CA GLN A 171 -8.84 0.41 -1.23
C GLN A 171 -8.05 0.46 -2.55
N GLY A 172 -8.08 -0.62 -3.32
CA GLY A 172 -7.34 -0.75 -4.58
C GLY A 172 -7.87 0.16 -5.68
N ILE A 173 -6.96 0.67 -6.52
CA ILE A 173 -7.26 1.43 -7.73
C ILE A 173 -7.06 0.57 -8.99
N GLY A 174 -6.33 -0.53 -8.87
CA GLY A 174 -6.15 -1.55 -9.90
C GLY A 174 -7.41 -2.39 -10.15
N SER A 175 -7.26 -3.50 -10.86
CA SER A 175 -8.27 -4.55 -10.85
C SER A 175 -8.13 -5.40 -9.58
N ASP A 176 -9.19 -6.03 -9.14
CA ASP A 176 -9.12 -7.14 -8.19
C ASP A 176 -9.83 -8.35 -8.82
N PRO A 177 -9.09 -9.18 -9.57
CA PRO A 177 -9.68 -10.33 -10.25
C PRO A 177 -10.16 -11.42 -9.29
N GLY A 178 -9.77 -11.38 -8.02
CA GLY A 178 -10.27 -12.23 -6.95
C GLY A 178 -11.64 -11.82 -6.43
N ASN A 179 -12.01 -10.57 -6.65
CA ASN A 179 -13.29 -9.99 -6.25
C ASN A 179 -13.80 -9.05 -7.35
N PRO A 180 -14.33 -9.57 -8.45
CA PRO A 180 -14.83 -8.75 -9.55
C PRO A 180 -16.14 -8.07 -9.15
N GLY A 181 -16.06 -7.05 -8.33
CA GLY A 181 -17.19 -6.27 -7.88
C GLY A 181 -16.75 -4.98 -7.19
N GLU A 182 -17.59 -3.97 -7.24
CA GLU A 182 -17.35 -2.63 -6.72
C GLU A 182 -17.05 -2.54 -5.21
N ARG A 183 -17.12 -3.67 -4.49
CA ARG A 183 -17.02 -3.71 -3.04
C ARG A 183 -15.57 -3.63 -2.53
N TYR A 184 -14.60 -4.00 -3.36
CA TYR A 184 -13.21 -4.23 -2.94
C TYR A 184 -12.20 -3.28 -3.59
N SER A 185 -12.64 -2.46 -4.54
CA SER A 185 -11.84 -1.42 -5.17
C SER A 185 -12.56 -0.08 -5.15
N ILE A 186 -11.85 0.97 -5.46
CA ILE A 186 -12.42 2.31 -5.63
C ILE A 186 -13.45 2.27 -6.77
N LYS A 187 -14.70 2.62 -6.51
CA LYS A 187 -15.81 2.58 -7.50
C LYS A 187 -15.54 3.39 -8.76
N ASN A 188 -14.87 4.53 -8.61
CA ASN A 188 -14.47 5.38 -9.71
C ASN A 188 -12.99 5.19 -10.11
N ALA A 189 -12.44 4.00 -9.87
CA ALA A 189 -11.04 3.65 -10.18
C ALA A 189 -10.67 3.93 -11.64
N ASP A 190 -11.56 3.62 -12.60
CA ASP A 190 -11.32 3.89 -14.02
C ASP A 190 -11.05 5.37 -14.31
N LYS A 191 -11.81 6.27 -13.67
CA LYS A 191 -11.62 7.72 -13.81
C LYS A 191 -10.29 8.17 -13.20
N VAL A 192 -9.92 7.58 -12.07
CA VAL A 192 -8.65 7.88 -11.39
C VAL A 192 -7.46 7.34 -12.19
N ARG A 193 -7.53 6.10 -12.70
CA ARG A 193 -6.50 5.54 -13.59
C ARG A 193 -6.31 6.36 -14.85
N ALA A 194 -7.39 6.85 -15.45
CA ALA A 194 -7.29 7.72 -16.64
C ALA A 194 -6.45 8.98 -16.36
N LEU A 195 -6.54 9.56 -15.15
CA LEU A 195 -5.67 10.69 -14.77
C LEU A 195 -4.19 10.29 -14.69
N PHE A 196 -3.91 9.10 -14.17
CA PHE A 196 -2.55 8.58 -14.07
C PHE A 196 -1.94 8.33 -15.44
N GLU A 197 -2.70 7.74 -16.34
CA GLU A 197 -2.27 7.46 -17.71
C GLU A 197 -2.01 8.73 -18.52
N ILE A 198 -2.90 9.72 -18.41
CA ILE A 198 -2.71 11.06 -19.02
C ILE A 198 -1.44 11.72 -18.46
N HIS A 199 -1.21 11.63 -17.14
CA HIS A 199 0.00 12.16 -16.53
C HIS A 199 1.26 11.48 -17.09
N ASN A 200 1.30 10.15 -17.12
CA ASN A 200 2.44 9.38 -17.59
C ASN A 200 2.76 9.64 -19.09
N GLN A 201 1.73 9.91 -19.89
CA GLN A 201 1.90 10.31 -21.31
C GLN A 201 2.48 11.72 -21.45
N SER A 202 2.06 12.64 -20.58
CA SER A 202 2.45 14.06 -20.68
C SER A 202 3.74 14.40 -19.92
N LYS A 203 4.09 13.64 -18.89
CA LYS A 203 5.24 13.88 -18.00
C LYS A 203 6.00 12.59 -17.68
N PRO A 204 6.66 11.97 -18.65
CA PRO A 204 7.36 10.69 -18.45
C PRO A 204 8.50 10.77 -17.43
N GLU A 205 9.08 11.95 -17.18
CA GLU A 205 10.15 12.18 -16.20
C GLU A 205 9.67 12.09 -14.74
N SER A 206 8.40 12.38 -14.50
CA SER A 206 7.74 12.27 -13.18
C SER A 206 6.60 11.23 -13.19
N ARG A 207 6.79 10.16 -13.96
CA ARG A 207 5.76 9.13 -14.13
C ARG A 207 5.34 8.49 -12.82
N ILE A 208 4.08 8.08 -12.77
CA ILE A 208 3.55 7.19 -11.73
C ILE A 208 4.06 5.78 -12.03
N ILE A 209 4.77 5.20 -11.08
CA ILE A 209 5.43 3.88 -11.20
C ILE A 209 4.54 2.78 -10.65
N ALA A 210 4.01 3.01 -9.44
CA ALA A 210 3.25 2.01 -8.72
C ALA A 210 2.19 2.61 -7.80
N SER A 211 1.14 1.82 -7.54
CA SER A 211 0.12 2.04 -6.52
C SER A 211 0.07 0.83 -5.60
N PHE A 212 0.26 1.04 -4.29
CA PHE A 212 0.16 0.01 -3.27
C PHE A 212 -1.13 0.18 -2.47
N ASN A 213 -1.78 -0.94 -2.17
CA ASN A 213 -3.00 -0.97 -1.38
C ASN A 213 -3.08 -2.21 -0.48
N GLY A 214 -4.02 -2.22 0.47
CA GLY A 214 -4.42 -3.35 1.30
C GLY A 214 -5.84 -3.83 1.01
N HIS A 215 -6.68 -3.84 2.05
CA HIS A 215 -8.14 -4.02 2.03
C HIS A 215 -8.66 -5.40 1.65
N THR A 216 -8.20 -5.98 0.55
CA THR A 216 -8.77 -7.26 0.07
C THR A 216 -8.17 -8.49 0.72
N HIS A 217 -7.09 -8.32 1.50
CA HIS A 217 -6.32 -9.41 2.11
C HIS A 217 -5.88 -10.45 1.06
N HIS A 218 -5.37 -9.96 -0.07
CA HIS A 218 -4.85 -10.76 -1.17
C HIS A 218 -3.35 -10.52 -1.40
N ASP A 219 -2.67 -11.52 -1.91
CA ASP A 219 -1.30 -11.39 -2.43
C ASP A 219 -1.37 -11.24 -3.95
N PHE A 220 -1.42 -10.01 -4.43
CA PHE A 220 -1.67 -9.73 -5.84
C PHE A 220 -0.80 -8.59 -6.38
N ALA A 221 -0.42 -8.66 -7.65
CA ALA A 221 0.20 -7.57 -8.39
C ALA A 221 -0.11 -7.71 -9.88
N GLU A 222 -0.37 -6.60 -10.53
CA GLU A 222 -0.60 -6.49 -11.97
C GLU A 222 0.01 -5.22 -12.53
N ASN A 223 0.31 -5.22 -13.83
CA ASN A 223 0.73 -4.02 -14.56
C ASN A 223 -0.39 -3.62 -15.52
N ILE A 224 -0.92 -2.41 -15.35
CA ILE A 224 -1.90 -1.83 -16.25
C ILE A 224 -1.27 -0.58 -16.87
N ASN A 225 -1.09 -0.58 -18.19
CA ASN A 225 -0.57 0.55 -18.95
C ASN A 225 0.75 1.14 -18.39
N GLY A 226 1.64 0.25 -17.90
CA GLY A 226 2.96 0.63 -17.39
C GLY A 226 2.98 1.12 -15.94
N ILE A 227 1.88 0.98 -15.20
CA ILE A 227 1.78 1.25 -13.77
C ILE A 227 1.54 -0.07 -13.04
N TRP A 228 2.34 -0.35 -12.02
CA TRP A 228 2.15 -1.52 -11.16
C TRP A 228 1.10 -1.24 -10.08
N TYR A 229 0.08 -2.07 -10.01
CA TYR A 229 -0.93 -2.08 -8.94
C TYR A 229 -0.67 -3.30 -8.06
N ILE A 230 -0.37 -3.06 -6.78
CA ILE A 230 0.17 -4.07 -5.87
C ILE A 230 -0.65 -4.09 -4.60
N THR A 231 -1.32 -5.19 -4.34
CA THR A 231 -2.03 -5.42 -3.08
C THR A 231 -1.11 -6.12 -2.09
N ILE A 232 -0.92 -5.50 -0.94
CA ILE A 232 -0.20 -6.05 0.21
C ILE A 232 -1.20 -6.83 1.05
N ASN A 233 -0.94 -8.11 1.23
CA ASN A 233 -1.79 -8.97 2.03
C ASN A 233 -1.86 -8.51 3.49
N SER A 234 -2.99 -8.76 4.15
CA SER A 234 -3.21 -8.46 5.56
C SER A 234 -2.08 -9.01 6.44
N MET A 235 -1.66 -8.26 7.44
CA MET A 235 -0.75 -8.71 8.47
C MET A 235 -1.34 -9.89 9.27
N ALA A 236 -2.64 -9.98 9.34
CA ALA A 236 -3.34 -10.74 10.38
C ALA A 236 -4.10 -11.97 9.86
N TYR A 237 -4.95 -11.82 8.87
CA TYR A 237 -5.87 -12.87 8.45
C TYR A 237 -6.46 -12.64 7.06
N LYS A 238 -7.14 -13.66 6.53
CA LYS A 238 -8.16 -13.52 5.47
C LYS A 238 -9.55 -13.50 6.09
N TRP A 239 -10.34 -12.47 5.82
CA TRP A 239 -11.77 -12.48 6.15
C TRP A 239 -12.51 -13.47 5.25
N LEU A 240 -13.27 -14.38 5.86
CA LEU A 240 -14.04 -15.41 5.14
C LEU A 240 -15.53 -15.10 5.11
N GLY A 241 -16.08 -14.56 6.21
CA GLY A 241 -17.51 -14.33 6.40
C GLY A 241 -18.16 -15.32 7.38
N GLU A 242 -19.38 -15.01 7.79
CA GLU A 242 -20.12 -15.76 8.79
C GLU A 242 -20.43 -17.20 8.36
N GLU A 243 -20.59 -17.44 7.05
CA GLU A 243 -20.87 -18.74 6.47
C GLU A 243 -19.71 -19.75 6.62
N TYR A 244 -18.49 -19.26 6.93
CA TYR A 244 -17.28 -20.07 7.15
C TYR A 244 -16.82 -20.01 8.61
N GLU A 245 -17.77 -19.82 9.54
CA GLU A 245 -17.49 -19.75 10.98
C GLU A 245 -16.74 -20.98 11.46
N TYR A 246 -15.64 -20.78 12.20
CA TYR A 246 -14.85 -21.84 12.81
C TYR A 246 -14.12 -21.37 14.06
N LEU A 247 -14.21 -22.12 15.14
CA LEU A 247 -13.45 -21.84 16.38
C LEU A 247 -11.95 -22.05 16.15
N ARG A 248 -11.21 -20.98 15.98
CA ARG A 248 -9.78 -21.01 15.62
C ARG A 248 -8.85 -21.20 16.78
N TYR A 249 -9.22 -20.71 17.94
CA TYR A 249 -8.40 -20.74 19.15
C TYR A 249 -9.12 -21.47 20.29
N ASN A 250 -9.72 -20.74 21.22
CA ASN A 250 -10.51 -21.29 22.31
C ASN A 250 -11.67 -20.33 22.63
N GLU A 251 -12.64 -20.81 23.41
CA GLU A 251 -13.85 -20.06 23.73
C GLU A 251 -13.57 -18.69 24.40
N GLY A 252 -12.47 -18.59 25.18
CA GLY A 252 -12.08 -17.32 25.83
C GLY A 252 -11.67 -16.28 24.79
N VAL A 253 -10.83 -16.66 23.83
CA VAL A 253 -10.41 -15.78 22.74
C VAL A 253 -11.60 -15.36 21.89
N ASP A 254 -12.45 -16.32 21.50
CA ASP A 254 -13.64 -16.03 20.66
C ASP A 254 -14.65 -15.13 21.36
N LYS A 255 -14.76 -15.23 22.69
CA LYS A 255 -15.63 -14.34 23.48
C LYS A 255 -15.12 -12.91 23.47
N ASP A 256 -13.82 -12.69 23.62
CA ASP A 256 -13.20 -11.37 23.71
C ASP A 256 -13.01 -10.75 22.30
N PHE A 257 -12.76 -11.60 21.30
CA PHE A 257 -12.52 -11.21 19.89
C PHE A 257 -13.57 -11.85 18.96
N LYS A 258 -14.81 -11.45 19.14
CA LYS A 258 -16.01 -12.08 18.54
C LYS A 258 -16.01 -12.25 17.02
N TRP A 259 -15.17 -11.51 16.30
CA TRP A 259 -15.05 -11.57 14.83
C TRP A 259 -14.01 -12.55 14.33
N ILE A 260 -13.09 -13.02 15.23
CA ILE A 260 -11.95 -13.86 14.84
C ILE A 260 -12.38 -15.21 14.25
N LYS A 261 -13.51 -15.75 14.67
CA LYS A 261 -14.09 -17.01 14.17
C LYS A 261 -14.56 -16.96 12.72
N TYR A 262 -14.78 -15.76 12.15
CA TYR A 262 -15.15 -15.55 10.75
C TYR A 262 -13.94 -15.32 9.85
N THR A 263 -12.75 -15.54 10.36
CA THR A 263 -11.49 -15.29 9.66
C THR A 263 -10.70 -16.58 9.47
N ALA A 264 -9.69 -16.53 8.60
CA ALA A 264 -8.60 -17.50 8.55
C ALA A 264 -7.30 -16.80 8.98
N PRO A 265 -6.98 -16.80 10.29
CA PRO A 265 -5.82 -16.12 10.83
C PRO A 265 -4.53 -16.73 10.33
N TYR A 266 -3.50 -15.89 10.13
CA TYR A 266 -2.16 -16.34 9.84
C TYR A 266 -1.39 -16.59 11.14
N LYS A 267 -0.58 -17.67 11.19
CA LYS A 267 0.25 -17.98 12.38
C LYS A 267 1.30 -16.91 12.63
N GLU A 268 1.96 -16.45 11.53
CA GLU A 268 2.97 -15.43 11.56
C GLU A 268 2.46 -14.15 10.88
N PRO A 269 2.79 -12.96 11.40
CA PRO A 269 2.38 -11.71 10.78
C PRO A 269 3.01 -11.51 9.41
N LEU A 270 2.25 -11.03 8.45
CA LEU A 270 2.73 -10.73 7.10
C LEU A 270 3.07 -9.24 6.97
N PHE A 271 4.24 -8.97 6.42
CA PHE A 271 4.73 -7.63 6.08
C PHE A 271 5.89 -7.74 5.11
N THR A 272 6.29 -6.65 4.49
CA THR A 272 7.33 -6.66 3.46
C THR A 272 8.27 -5.46 3.56
N VAL A 273 9.45 -5.58 2.95
CA VAL A 273 10.31 -4.45 2.60
C VAL A 273 10.29 -4.33 1.07
N VAL A 274 9.95 -3.14 0.60
CA VAL A 274 9.93 -2.78 -0.82
C VAL A 274 11.12 -1.87 -1.09
N GLU A 275 11.88 -2.13 -2.16
CA GLU A 275 12.89 -1.21 -2.68
C GLU A 275 12.48 -0.78 -4.09
N ILE A 276 12.51 0.52 -4.36
CA ILE A 276 12.21 1.12 -5.65
C ILE A 276 13.43 1.90 -6.11
N SER A 277 13.86 1.68 -7.35
CA SER A 277 15.05 2.32 -7.94
C SER A 277 14.72 3.04 -9.24
N THR A 278 15.31 4.23 -9.43
CA THR A 278 15.27 4.92 -10.73
C THR A 278 16.05 4.20 -11.83
N GLU A 279 16.67 3.06 -11.53
CA GLU A 279 17.20 2.12 -12.53
C GLU A 279 16.08 1.35 -13.26
N GLY A 280 14.81 1.49 -12.85
CA GLY A 280 13.64 0.92 -13.51
C GLY A 280 13.14 -0.38 -12.87
N TYR A 281 13.30 -0.58 -11.56
CA TYR A 281 12.80 -1.78 -10.90
C TYR A 281 12.17 -1.52 -9.52
N ILE A 282 11.27 -2.42 -9.14
CA ILE A 282 10.73 -2.59 -7.79
C ILE A 282 11.08 -4.00 -7.32
N THR A 283 11.62 -4.13 -6.11
CA THR A 283 11.75 -5.43 -5.43
C THR A 283 10.87 -5.47 -4.20
N MET A 284 10.32 -6.65 -3.89
CA MET A 284 9.56 -6.91 -2.66
C MET A 284 10.12 -8.13 -1.98
N SER A 285 10.34 -8.03 -0.67
CA SER A 285 10.68 -9.18 0.16
C SER A 285 9.48 -10.10 0.31
N GLY A 286 9.70 -11.41 0.11
CA GLY A 286 8.67 -12.41 0.40
C GLY A 286 8.55 -12.68 1.89
N LYS A 287 7.34 -13.01 2.34
CA LYS A 287 7.07 -13.53 3.69
C LYS A 287 5.98 -14.59 3.60
N TYR A 288 6.17 -15.68 4.32
CA TYR A 288 5.28 -16.84 4.30
C TYR A 288 4.78 -17.15 5.69
N SER A 289 3.54 -17.62 5.77
CA SER A 289 2.90 -18.10 6.99
C SER A 289 2.06 -19.34 6.67
N SER A 290 1.26 -19.77 7.63
CA SER A 290 0.22 -20.79 7.45
C SER A 290 -1.04 -20.35 8.20
N TYR A 291 -2.16 -20.99 7.92
CA TYR A 291 -3.39 -20.71 8.66
C TYR A 291 -3.38 -21.32 10.06
N VAL A 292 -4.05 -20.68 10.99
CA VAL A 292 -4.44 -21.26 12.27
C VAL A 292 -5.70 -22.08 12.06
N GLY A 293 -5.66 -23.36 12.38
CA GLY A 293 -6.77 -24.29 12.13
C GLY A 293 -6.93 -24.63 10.63
N PRO A 294 -8.13 -24.96 10.17
CA PRO A 294 -8.38 -25.37 8.79
C PRO A 294 -8.14 -24.22 7.81
N THR A 295 -7.71 -24.60 6.61
CA THR A 295 -7.59 -23.66 5.48
C THR A 295 -8.97 -23.18 5.03
N PRO A 296 -9.06 -22.04 4.33
CA PRO A 296 -10.33 -21.60 3.74
C PRO A 296 -11.02 -22.68 2.89
N TRP A 297 -10.23 -23.47 2.15
CA TRP A 297 -10.72 -24.52 1.23
C TRP A 297 -11.33 -25.71 1.97
N GLU A 298 -10.77 -26.09 3.10
CA GLU A 298 -11.35 -27.13 3.99
C GLU A 298 -12.69 -26.70 4.60
N LEU A 299 -12.96 -25.39 4.63
CA LEU A 299 -14.25 -24.82 5.04
C LEU A 299 -15.20 -24.58 3.86
N GLY A 300 -14.82 -24.92 2.63
CA GLY A 300 -15.65 -24.72 1.44
C GLY A 300 -15.57 -23.34 0.81
N TYR A 301 -14.55 -22.53 1.18
CA TYR A 301 -14.34 -21.22 0.55
C TYR A 301 -14.08 -21.36 -0.95
N PRO A 302 -14.54 -20.43 -1.82
CA PRO A 302 -14.51 -20.57 -3.27
C PRO A 302 -13.11 -20.88 -3.84
N GLU A 303 -12.95 -22.04 -4.47
CA GLU A 303 -11.67 -22.55 -5.01
C GLU A 303 -11.01 -21.61 -6.05
N HIS A 304 -11.80 -20.84 -6.82
CA HIS A 304 -11.28 -19.93 -7.82
C HIS A 304 -10.46 -18.79 -7.20
N LEU A 305 -10.65 -18.49 -5.89
CA LEU A 305 -9.90 -17.49 -5.14
C LEU A 305 -8.54 -17.99 -4.63
N LYS A 306 -8.28 -19.31 -4.68
CA LYS A 306 -7.08 -19.94 -4.10
C LYS A 306 -5.75 -19.38 -4.63
N LYS A 307 -5.75 -18.89 -5.84
CA LYS A 307 -4.55 -18.26 -6.42
C LYS A 307 -4.20 -16.91 -5.79
N PHE A 308 -5.15 -16.20 -5.19
CA PHE A 308 -4.98 -14.88 -4.55
C PHE A 308 -4.96 -14.96 -3.02
N VAL A 309 -5.79 -15.86 -2.46
CA VAL A 309 -5.94 -16.04 -1.01
C VAL A 309 -4.90 -17.05 -0.52
N LYS A 310 -3.79 -16.54 -0.05
CA LYS A 310 -2.66 -17.31 0.48
C LYS A 310 -2.12 -16.63 1.72
N PRO A 311 -1.63 -17.37 2.73
CA PRO A 311 -1.02 -16.79 3.91
C PRO A 311 0.43 -16.37 3.60
N GLN A 312 0.61 -15.45 2.66
CA GLN A 312 1.92 -15.00 2.21
C GLN A 312 1.91 -13.61 1.59
N ILE A 313 3.08 -13.01 1.49
CA ILE A 313 3.43 -11.97 0.54
C ILE A 313 4.51 -12.55 -0.38
N THR A 314 4.24 -12.62 -1.67
CA THR A 314 5.17 -13.18 -2.66
C THR A 314 6.39 -12.27 -2.84
N LYS A 315 7.60 -12.87 -2.86
CA LYS A 315 8.81 -12.17 -3.31
C LYS A 315 8.66 -11.79 -4.78
N ARG A 316 8.88 -10.52 -5.12
CA ARG A 316 8.71 -10.00 -6.49
C ARG A 316 9.93 -9.20 -6.93
N PHE A 317 10.20 -9.27 -8.23
CA PHE A 317 11.03 -8.33 -8.97
C PHE A 317 10.19 -7.85 -10.17
N MET A 318 10.00 -6.55 -10.30
CA MET A 318 9.12 -5.92 -11.30
C MET A 318 9.87 -4.79 -11.97
N GLU A 319 9.92 -4.80 -13.29
CA GLU A 319 10.50 -3.73 -14.11
C GLU A 319 9.42 -2.73 -14.54
N PHE A 320 9.80 -1.43 -14.72
CA PHE A 320 8.88 -0.36 -15.14
C PHE A 320 9.50 0.67 -16.10
#